data_d580dc173603c5fe5d6e7484108cd25d
#
_entry.id   d580dc173603c5fe5d6e7484108cd25d
#
_cell.length_a   1.000
_cell.length_b   1.000
_cell.length_c   1.000
_cell.angle_alpha   90.00
_cell.angle_beta   90.00
_cell.angle_gamma   90.00
#
_symmetry.space_group_name_H-M   'P 1'
#
loop_
_entity.id
_entity.type
_entity.pdbx_description
1 polymer ?
#
loop_
_entity_poly.entity_id
_entity_poly.type
_entity_poly.pdbx_seq_one_letter_code
_entity_poly.pdbx_strand_id
1 'polypeptide(L)'
;TQDLRKASIQSDIYSLGCILHDFVGQTCRIPCNEISESSEYGDVLLGATRMDPSRRFSSVASFREALNSIIQNTERVKTQYAEKVLETLKKDIDTYNEDDISILSDFLSSNVVQEEKNVILGELTINHLNKIIKIPRHFDFIAKVYCKYVRDHAFEWSFCDTLANRIVIIIENGNIDIKSDGIFALLYMGTSHNRWYVERIVLNYLRKSNIEDRLLKRMIMEMRIDGKKFCRAIDHLHLSLGVSREFLNPE
;
A
#
# COMPACT_ATOMS: atom_id res chain seq x y z
N THR A 1 -13.70 19.66 -24.35
CA THR A 1 -14.03 19.13 -25.70
C THR A 1 -14.17 20.29 -26.67
N GLN A 2 -13.47 20.25 -27.81
CA GLN A 2 -13.64 21.24 -28.90
C GLN A 2 -14.97 21.07 -29.64
N ASP A 3 -15.64 19.93 -29.45
CA ASP A 3 -16.97 19.63 -30.00
C ASP A 3 -17.91 19.23 -28.87
N LEU A 4 -18.88 20.08 -28.53
CA LEU A 4 -19.87 19.84 -27.49
C LEU A 4 -20.72 18.58 -27.73
N ARG A 5 -20.81 18.12 -28.98
CA ARG A 5 -21.50 16.85 -29.33
C ARG A 5 -20.76 15.59 -28.85
N LYS A 6 -19.47 15.74 -28.47
CA LYS A 6 -18.64 14.68 -27.91
C LYS A 6 -18.48 14.80 -26.38
N ALA A 7 -19.26 15.67 -25.76
CA ALA A 7 -19.28 15.78 -24.31
C ALA A 7 -19.73 14.46 -23.68
N SER A 8 -19.05 14.04 -22.64
CA SER A 8 -19.29 12.80 -21.92
C SER A 8 -19.07 13.02 -20.42
N ILE A 9 -19.52 12.07 -19.60
CA ILE A 9 -19.22 12.08 -18.14
C ILE A 9 -17.72 12.25 -17.87
N GLN A 10 -16.85 11.68 -18.71
CA GLN A 10 -15.41 11.80 -18.58
C GLN A 10 -14.91 13.23 -18.88
N SER A 11 -15.63 14.00 -19.70
CA SER A 11 -15.35 15.44 -19.92
C SER A 11 -15.70 16.25 -18.69
N ASP A 12 -16.81 15.92 -18.03
CA ASP A 12 -17.24 16.59 -16.79
C ASP A 12 -16.28 16.27 -15.65
N ILE A 13 -15.82 15.01 -15.54
CA ILE A 13 -14.80 14.59 -14.56
C ILE A 13 -13.50 15.37 -14.77
N TYR A 14 -13.06 15.57 -16.01
CA TYR A 14 -11.89 16.41 -16.29
C TYR A 14 -12.09 17.84 -15.79
N SER A 15 -13.26 18.42 -16.04
CA SER A 15 -13.59 19.77 -15.58
C SER A 15 -13.62 19.86 -14.06
N LEU A 16 -14.19 18.84 -13.38
CA LEU A 16 -14.18 18.74 -11.92
C LEU A 16 -12.75 18.63 -11.36
N GLY A 17 -11.88 17.85 -12.01
CA GLY A 17 -10.46 17.79 -11.66
C GLY A 17 -9.76 19.15 -11.78
N CYS A 18 -10.04 19.91 -12.85
CA CYS A 18 -9.53 21.27 -13.01
C CYS A 18 -10.04 22.23 -11.93
N ILE A 19 -11.32 22.16 -11.59
CA ILE A 19 -11.93 22.97 -10.52
C ILE A 19 -11.28 22.60 -9.18
N LEU A 20 -11.14 21.32 -8.87
CA LEU A 20 -10.47 20.87 -7.65
C LEU A 20 -9.05 21.43 -7.55
N HIS A 21 -8.28 21.35 -8.65
CA HIS A 21 -6.92 21.91 -8.70
C HIS A 21 -6.90 23.42 -8.44
N ASP A 22 -7.88 24.18 -8.93
CA ASP A 22 -7.96 25.64 -8.70
C ASP A 22 -8.13 25.96 -7.19
N PHE A 23 -8.60 25.02 -6.35
CA PHE A 23 -8.73 25.17 -4.89
C PHE A 23 -7.54 24.62 -4.09
N VAL A 24 -6.99 23.46 -4.50
CA VAL A 24 -6.02 22.73 -3.70
C VAL A 24 -4.66 22.55 -4.39
N GLY A 25 -4.54 22.91 -5.68
CA GLY A 25 -3.33 22.72 -6.47
C GLY A 25 -2.18 23.58 -6.00
N GLN A 26 -0.98 23.02 -6.08
CA GLN A 26 0.26 23.68 -5.68
C GLN A 26 1.04 24.24 -6.88
N THR A 27 0.67 23.88 -8.09
CA THR A 27 1.36 24.26 -9.33
C THR A 27 0.45 25.00 -10.31
N CYS A 28 1.03 25.65 -11.31
CA CYS A 28 0.24 26.26 -12.37
C CYS A 28 -0.25 25.20 -13.35
N ARG A 29 -1.56 25.16 -13.59
CA ARG A 29 -2.19 24.25 -14.53
C ARG A 29 -1.90 24.67 -15.99
N ILE A 30 -1.49 23.69 -16.81
CA ILE A 30 -1.41 23.86 -18.27
C ILE A 30 -2.78 23.51 -18.86
N PRO A 31 -3.42 24.41 -19.61
CA PRO A 31 -4.72 24.14 -20.22
C PRO A 31 -4.71 22.89 -21.10
N CYS A 32 -5.77 22.10 -21.03
CA CYS A 32 -5.97 20.88 -21.81
C CYS A 32 -4.89 19.79 -21.59
N ASN A 33 -4.17 19.83 -20.47
CA ASN A 33 -3.19 18.82 -20.11
C ASN A 33 -3.62 18.06 -18.83
N GLU A 34 -3.01 16.91 -18.58
CA GLU A 34 -3.22 16.21 -17.31
C GLU A 34 -2.46 16.93 -16.19
N ILE A 35 -3.03 16.86 -14.98
CA ILE A 35 -2.48 17.49 -13.79
C ILE A 35 -1.72 16.41 -13.00
N SER A 36 -0.42 16.60 -12.84
CA SER A 36 0.45 15.74 -12.06
C SER A 36 1.23 16.58 -11.06
N GLU A 37 1.00 16.34 -9.78
CA GLU A 37 1.72 17.02 -8.69
C GLU A 37 1.90 16.07 -7.49
N SER A 38 2.81 16.44 -6.58
CA SER A 38 3.16 15.61 -5.41
C SER A 38 2.32 15.92 -4.16
N SER A 39 1.21 16.63 -4.31
CA SER A 39 0.29 16.92 -3.20
C SER A 39 -0.51 15.68 -2.80
N GLU A 40 -1.15 15.73 -1.63
CA GLU A 40 -2.08 14.69 -1.17
C GLU A 40 -3.24 14.47 -2.15
N TYR A 41 -3.59 15.47 -2.95
CA TYR A 41 -4.63 15.41 -3.99
C TYR A 41 -4.10 14.96 -5.36
N GLY A 42 -2.77 14.79 -5.51
CA GLY A 42 -2.10 14.55 -6.80
C GLY A 42 -2.67 13.36 -7.56
N ASP A 43 -2.92 12.24 -6.89
CA ASP A 43 -3.47 11.03 -7.52
C ASP A 43 -4.92 11.23 -8.00
N VAL A 44 -5.73 11.94 -7.22
CA VAL A 44 -7.12 12.26 -7.60
C VAL A 44 -7.16 13.26 -8.75
N LEU A 45 -6.31 14.28 -8.73
CA LEU A 45 -6.16 15.24 -9.81
C LEU A 45 -5.72 14.56 -11.10
N LEU A 46 -4.69 13.73 -11.04
CA LEU A 46 -4.22 12.95 -12.18
C LEU A 46 -5.30 11.99 -12.70
N GLY A 47 -5.96 11.25 -11.79
CA GLY A 47 -7.05 10.32 -12.15
C GLY A 47 -8.24 10.99 -12.82
N ALA A 48 -8.55 12.25 -12.47
CA ALA A 48 -9.62 13.02 -13.10
C ALA A 48 -9.20 13.64 -14.44
N THR A 49 -7.92 14.01 -14.60
CA THR A 49 -7.45 14.82 -15.73
C THR A 49 -6.63 14.06 -16.77
N ARG A 50 -6.55 12.72 -16.70
CA ARG A 50 -5.87 11.89 -17.71
C ARG A 50 -6.23 12.34 -19.12
N MET A 51 -5.22 12.40 -20.02
CA MET A 51 -5.44 12.78 -21.43
C MET A 51 -6.37 11.80 -22.13
N ASP A 52 -6.22 10.51 -21.87
CA ASP A 52 -7.14 9.48 -22.33
C ASP A 52 -8.40 9.44 -21.44
N PRO A 53 -9.60 9.79 -21.97
CA PRO A 53 -10.84 9.79 -21.20
C PRO A 53 -11.20 8.42 -20.61
N SER A 54 -10.80 7.32 -21.26
CA SER A 54 -11.08 5.96 -20.79
C SER A 54 -10.30 5.60 -19.51
N ARG A 55 -9.24 6.34 -19.21
CA ARG A 55 -8.39 6.16 -18.03
C ARG A 55 -8.76 7.10 -16.87
N ARG A 56 -9.81 7.91 -17.03
CA ARG A 56 -10.35 8.73 -15.95
C ARG A 56 -11.29 7.92 -15.07
N PHE A 57 -11.71 8.51 -13.95
CA PHE A 57 -12.76 7.93 -13.13
C PHE A 57 -13.98 7.58 -13.98
N SER A 58 -14.58 6.42 -13.72
CA SER A 58 -15.73 5.92 -14.50
C SER A 58 -17.02 6.71 -14.26
N SER A 59 -17.11 7.41 -13.11
CA SER A 59 -18.28 8.18 -12.71
C SER A 59 -17.89 9.33 -11.75
N VAL A 60 -18.78 10.30 -11.61
CA VAL A 60 -18.65 11.35 -10.58
C VAL A 60 -18.68 10.76 -9.17
N ALA A 61 -19.39 9.63 -8.97
CA ALA A 61 -19.42 8.92 -7.70
C ALA A 61 -18.02 8.39 -7.34
N SER A 62 -17.33 7.72 -8.28
CA SER A 62 -15.98 7.21 -8.04
C SER A 62 -14.95 8.34 -7.82
N PHE A 63 -15.08 9.45 -8.52
CA PHE A 63 -14.27 10.65 -8.24
C PHE A 63 -14.51 11.18 -6.83
N ARG A 64 -15.79 11.32 -6.42
CA ARG A 64 -16.17 11.77 -5.08
C ARG A 64 -15.66 10.81 -3.99
N GLU A 65 -15.74 9.52 -4.19
CA GLU A 65 -15.23 8.51 -3.24
C GLU A 65 -13.72 8.63 -3.06
N ALA A 66 -12.98 8.80 -4.15
CA ALA A 66 -11.53 9.01 -4.11
C ALA A 66 -11.18 10.31 -3.35
N LEU A 67 -11.91 11.40 -3.59
CA LEU A 67 -11.74 12.67 -2.87
C LEU A 67 -12.09 12.52 -1.38
N ASN A 68 -13.20 11.88 -1.07
CA ASN A 68 -13.62 11.63 0.31
C ASN A 68 -12.61 10.77 1.07
N SER A 69 -11.94 9.83 0.41
CA SER A 69 -10.92 9.00 1.06
C SER A 69 -9.73 9.83 1.56
N ILE A 70 -9.35 10.87 0.81
CA ILE A 70 -8.30 11.82 1.25
C ILE A 70 -8.79 12.63 2.45
N ILE A 71 -9.97 13.24 2.35
CA ILE A 71 -10.55 14.08 3.41
C ILE A 71 -10.74 13.26 4.69
N GLN A 72 -11.27 12.03 4.59
CA GLN A 72 -11.46 11.15 5.74
C GLN A 72 -10.15 10.67 6.35
N ASN A 73 -9.08 10.49 5.56
CA ASN A 73 -7.76 10.16 6.10
C ASN A 73 -7.18 11.32 6.91
N THR A 74 -7.41 12.56 6.49
CA THR A 74 -7.02 13.77 7.25
C THR A 74 -7.81 13.89 8.56
N GLU A 75 -9.10 13.49 8.57
CA GLU A 75 -9.93 13.51 9.78
C GLU A 75 -9.75 12.29 10.71
N ARG A 76 -9.10 11.21 10.25
CA ARG A 76 -8.92 9.97 11.03
C ARG A 76 -7.87 10.07 12.13
N VAL A 77 -7.01 11.07 12.07
CA VAL A 77 -6.02 11.32 13.11
C VAL A 77 -6.62 12.29 14.12
N LYS A 78 -7.18 11.75 15.21
CA LYS A 78 -7.91 12.52 16.23
C LYS A 78 -7.09 12.81 17.46
N THR A 79 -5.99 12.09 17.68
CA THR A 79 -5.16 12.28 18.87
C THR A 79 -3.97 13.16 18.55
N GLN A 80 -3.64 14.07 19.48
CA GLN A 80 -2.44 14.90 19.41
C GLN A 80 -1.15 14.04 19.29
N TYR A 81 -1.19 12.81 19.80
CA TYR A 81 -0.07 11.89 19.67
C TYR A 81 0.13 11.40 18.24
N ALA A 82 -0.96 11.01 17.56
CA ALA A 82 -0.89 10.58 16.17
C ALA A 82 -0.50 11.74 15.23
N GLU A 83 -0.99 12.97 15.50
CA GLU A 83 -0.56 14.17 14.76
C GLU A 83 0.96 14.38 14.88
N LYS A 84 1.51 14.28 16.08
CA LYS A 84 2.96 14.40 16.32
C LYS A 84 3.76 13.34 15.56
N VAL A 85 3.26 12.09 15.49
CA VAL A 85 3.91 11.02 14.72
C VAL A 85 3.86 11.31 13.23
N LEU A 86 2.72 11.79 12.71
CA LEU A 86 2.60 12.21 11.30
C LEU A 86 3.57 13.34 10.94
N GLU A 87 3.69 14.35 11.81
CA GLU A 87 4.68 15.43 11.63
C GLU A 87 6.10 14.87 11.60
N THR A 88 6.39 13.90 12.47
CA THR A 88 7.69 13.22 12.50
C THR A 88 7.98 12.49 11.19
N LEU A 89 6.99 11.80 10.61
CA LEU A 89 7.13 11.13 9.32
C LEU A 89 7.25 12.10 8.13
N LYS A 90 6.76 13.34 8.26
CA LYS A 90 6.88 14.38 7.22
C LYS A 90 8.23 15.11 7.25
N LYS A 91 9.10 14.85 8.23
CA LYS A 91 10.45 15.43 8.27
C LYS A 91 11.26 15.01 7.05
N ASP A 92 12.25 15.85 6.71
CA ASP A 92 13.25 15.46 5.73
C ASP A 92 13.93 14.14 6.17
N ILE A 93 13.95 13.17 5.26
CA ILE A 93 14.46 11.84 5.56
C ILE A 93 15.93 11.84 5.99
N ASP A 94 16.72 12.84 5.58
CA ASP A 94 18.11 12.96 5.98
C ASP A 94 18.25 13.35 7.46
N THR A 95 17.24 14.04 8.00
CA THR A 95 17.17 14.43 9.43
C THR A 95 16.49 13.37 10.30
N TYR A 96 15.84 12.36 9.67
CA TYR A 96 15.13 11.29 10.37
C TYR A 96 16.12 10.38 11.11
N ASN A 97 15.98 10.28 12.41
CA ASN A 97 16.94 9.65 13.30
C ASN A 97 16.32 8.56 14.19
N GLU A 98 17.10 8.01 15.13
CA GLU A 98 16.66 6.94 16.01
C GLU A 98 15.56 7.38 16.99
N ASP A 99 15.56 8.62 17.46
CA ASP A 99 14.50 9.14 18.33
C ASP A 99 13.17 9.20 17.60
N ASP A 100 13.16 9.58 16.32
CA ASP A 100 11.97 9.57 15.47
C ASP A 100 11.41 8.15 15.28
N ILE A 101 12.29 7.16 15.12
CA ILE A 101 11.92 5.74 15.02
C ILE A 101 11.39 5.22 16.37
N SER A 102 11.96 5.66 17.49
CA SER A 102 11.45 5.33 18.83
C SER A 102 10.03 5.86 19.02
N ILE A 103 9.78 7.12 18.66
CA ILE A 103 8.44 7.75 18.73
C ILE A 103 7.42 6.92 17.93
N LEU A 104 7.77 6.50 16.72
CA LEU A 104 6.92 5.63 15.89
C LEU A 104 6.67 4.27 16.58
N SER A 105 7.72 3.62 17.08
CA SER A 105 7.63 2.33 17.77
C SER A 105 6.75 2.40 19.02
N ASP A 106 6.92 3.43 19.83
CA ASP A 106 6.15 3.67 21.04
C ASP A 106 4.67 3.93 20.72
N PHE A 107 4.39 4.71 19.67
CA PHE A 107 3.04 4.92 19.17
C PHE A 107 2.38 3.62 18.73
N LEU A 108 3.05 2.80 17.93
CA LEU A 108 2.51 1.53 17.44
C LEU A 108 2.27 0.53 18.57
N SER A 109 3.06 0.58 19.66
CA SER A 109 2.89 -0.26 20.86
C SER A 109 1.83 0.23 21.83
N SER A 110 1.43 1.50 21.75
CA SER A 110 0.48 2.13 22.66
C SER A 110 -0.96 1.66 22.47
N ASN A 111 -1.86 2.00 23.40
CA ASN A 111 -3.31 1.70 23.35
C ASN A 111 -4.12 2.67 22.48
N VAL A 112 -3.50 3.30 21.48
CA VAL A 112 -4.18 4.14 20.51
C VAL A 112 -5.08 3.27 19.62
N VAL A 113 -6.18 3.85 19.13
CA VAL A 113 -7.12 3.14 18.25
C VAL A 113 -6.43 2.64 16.98
N GLN A 114 -6.86 1.48 16.51
CA GLN A 114 -6.20 0.79 15.39
C GLN A 114 -6.26 1.61 14.08
N GLU A 115 -7.32 2.38 13.89
CA GLU A 115 -7.50 3.25 12.72
C GLU A 115 -6.39 4.29 12.60
N GLU A 116 -5.98 4.91 13.71
CA GLU A 116 -4.85 5.87 13.70
C GLU A 116 -3.52 5.18 13.41
N LYS A 117 -3.29 3.97 13.97
CA LYS A 117 -2.11 3.17 13.62
C LYS A 117 -2.06 2.83 12.15
N ASN A 118 -3.21 2.50 11.54
CA ASN A 118 -3.30 2.17 10.12
C ASN A 118 -2.96 3.38 9.24
N VAL A 119 -3.41 4.58 9.62
CA VAL A 119 -3.04 5.82 8.91
C VAL A 119 -1.53 6.02 8.96
N ILE A 120 -0.92 5.94 10.14
CA ILE A 120 0.52 6.08 10.33
C ILE A 120 1.32 5.02 9.52
N LEU A 121 0.87 3.77 9.52
CA LEU A 121 1.51 2.70 8.75
C LEU A 121 1.40 2.93 7.24
N GLY A 122 0.29 3.49 6.77
CA GLY A 122 0.10 3.87 5.38
C GLY A 122 1.10 4.92 4.89
N GLU A 123 1.47 5.86 5.76
CA GLU A 123 2.42 6.95 5.46
C GLU A 123 3.89 6.51 5.44
N LEU A 124 4.23 5.32 5.96
CA LEU A 124 5.60 4.82 5.92
C LEU A 124 6.08 4.62 4.49
N THR A 125 7.13 5.31 4.10
CA THR A 125 7.76 5.18 2.78
C THR A 125 8.90 4.15 2.79
N ILE A 126 9.40 3.79 1.62
CA ILE A 126 10.62 2.98 1.45
C ILE A 126 11.81 3.64 2.16
N ASN A 127 11.92 4.97 2.11
CA ASN A 127 13.01 5.69 2.75
C ASN A 127 12.94 5.57 4.28
N HIS A 128 11.74 5.62 4.87
CA HIS A 128 11.56 5.36 6.30
C HIS A 128 11.99 3.93 6.66
N LEU A 129 11.56 2.93 5.89
CA LEU A 129 11.96 1.55 6.12
C LEU A 129 13.48 1.36 6.05
N ASN A 130 14.15 1.98 5.09
CA ASN A 130 15.62 1.93 4.96
C ASN A 130 16.34 2.56 6.15
N LYS A 131 15.73 3.52 6.85
CA LYS A 131 16.27 4.06 8.11
C LYS A 131 15.98 3.10 9.28
N ILE A 132 14.77 2.56 9.37
CA ILE A 132 14.32 1.65 10.43
C ILE A 132 15.15 0.35 10.44
N ILE A 133 15.47 -0.21 9.27
CA ILE A 133 16.29 -1.42 9.12
C ILE A 133 17.66 -1.28 9.80
N LYS A 134 18.23 -0.10 9.83
CA LYS A 134 19.52 0.16 10.47
C LYS A 134 19.49 0.05 11.99
N ILE A 135 18.29 -0.05 12.60
CA ILE A 135 18.10 -0.09 14.05
C ILE A 135 17.31 -1.38 14.41
N PRO A 136 17.99 -2.53 14.54
CA PRO A 136 17.36 -3.84 14.68
C PRO A 136 16.34 -3.93 15.82
N ARG A 137 16.59 -3.23 16.93
CA ARG A 137 15.68 -3.22 18.09
C ARG A 137 14.26 -2.73 17.80
N HIS A 138 14.11 -1.80 16.83
CA HIS A 138 12.81 -1.27 16.41
C HIS A 138 12.30 -1.97 15.15
N PHE A 139 13.22 -2.41 14.28
CA PHE A 139 12.87 -3.00 12.99
C PHE A 139 11.96 -4.22 13.15
N ASP A 140 12.34 -5.18 13.98
CA ASP A 140 11.59 -6.44 14.13
C ASP A 140 10.14 -6.19 14.58
N PHE A 141 9.94 -5.26 15.50
CA PHE A 141 8.61 -4.90 15.97
C PHE A 141 7.80 -4.18 14.88
N ILE A 142 8.36 -3.12 14.29
CA ILE A 142 7.67 -2.31 13.27
C ILE A 142 7.35 -3.16 12.04
N ALA A 143 8.29 -4.00 11.57
CA ALA A 143 8.11 -4.91 10.45
C ALA A 143 6.95 -5.88 10.68
N LYS A 144 6.87 -6.48 11.88
CA LYS A 144 5.79 -7.39 12.25
C LYS A 144 4.42 -6.69 12.25
N VAL A 145 4.35 -5.49 12.82
CA VAL A 145 3.12 -4.68 12.83
C VAL A 145 2.73 -4.28 11.40
N TYR A 146 3.70 -3.91 10.57
CA TYR A 146 3.47 -3.54 9.17
C TYR A 146 2.99 -4.73 8.32
N CYS A 147 3.60 -5.90 8.46
CA CYS A 147 3.14 -7.12 7.77
C CYS A 147 1.70 -7.47 8.18
N LYS A 148 1.37 -7.37 9.46
CA LYS A 148 -0.01 -7.57 9.94
C LYS A 148 -0.98 -6.55 9.33
N TYR A 149 -0.62 -5.27 9.30
CA TYR A 149 -1.42 -4.22 8.67
C TYR A 149 -1.72 -4.56 7.20
N VAL A 150 -0.69 -4.93 6.41
CA VAL A 150 -0.87 -5.27 5.00
C VAL A 150 -1.70 -6.54 4.80
N ARG A 151 -1.58 -7.52 5.70
CA ARG A 151 -2.33 -8.79 5.64
C ARG A 151 -3.81 -8.67 5.96
N ASP A 152 -4.16 -7.76 6.87
CA ASP A 152 -5.49 -7.75 7.51
C ASP A 152 -6.40 -6.63 6.97
N HIS A 153 -5.91 -5.75 6.08
CA HIS A 153 -6.69 -4.64 5.54
C HIS A 153 -6.91 -4.75 4.04
N ALA A 154 -8.00 -4.13 3.58
CA ALA A 154 -8.24 -3.89 2.17
C ALA A 154 -7.66 -2.53 1.76
N PHE A 155 -7.10 -2.45 0.56
CA PHE A 155 -6.45 -1.27 0.02
C PHE A 155 -6.98 -0.91 -1.35
N GLU A 156 -6.77 0.35 -1.74
CA GLU A 156 -6.94 0.75 -3.13
C GLU A 156 -6.03 -0.09 -4.04
N TRP A 157 -6.57 -0.53 -5.16
CA TRP A 157 -5.89 -1.43 -6.09
C TRP A 157 -4.51 -0.91 -6.55
N SER A 158 -4.40 0.39 -6.80
CA SER A 158 -3.14 1.05 -7.17
C SER A 158 -2.11 1.09 -6.04
N PHE A 159 -2.56 1.12 -4.79
CA PHE A 159 -1.68 1.20 -3.63
C PHE A 159 -1.05 -0.14 -3.27
N CYS A 160 -1.65 -1.27 -3.70
CA CYS A 160 -1.11 -2.61 -3.45
C CYS A 160 0.33 -2.79 -3.95
N ASP A 161 0.70 -2.21 -5.10
CA ASP A 161 2.06 -2.32 -5.63
C ASP A 161 3.07 -1.56 -4.76
N THR A 162 2.68 -0.40 -4.26
CA THR A 162 3.50 0.38 -3.34
C THR A 162 3.75 -0.40 -2.04
N LEU A 163 2.68 -0.98 -1.48
CA LEU A 163 2.79 -1.82 -0.28
C LEU A 163 3.64 -3.07 -0.54
N ALA A 164 3.48 -3.71 -1.70
CA ALA A 164 4.28 -4.87 -2.06
C ALA A 164 5.78 -4.56 -2.09
N ASN A 165 6.18 -3.45 -2.69
CA ASN A 165 7.58 -3.02 -2.72
C ASN A 165 8.14 -2.76 -1.31
N ARG A 166 7.32 -2.22 -0.40
CA ARG A 166 7.69 -2.01 1.01
C ARG A 166 7.87 -3.35 1.74
N ILE A 167 6.94 -4.29 1.54
CA ILE A 167 7.01 -5.64 2.14
C ILE A 167 8.23 -6.42 1.61
N VAL A 168 8.58 -6.29 0.33
CA VAL A 168 9.81 -6.91 -0.22
C VAL A 168 11.04 -6.47 0.56
N ILE A 169 11.19 -5.17 0.83
CA ILE A 169 12.31 -4.65 1.63
C ILE A 169 12.31 -5.25 3.04
N ILE A 170 11.13 -5.39 3.65
CA ILE A 170 10.98 -6.02 4.97
C ILE A 170 11.38 -7.49 4.93
N ILE A 171 10.97 -8.26 3.92
CA ILE A 171 11.34 -9.67 3.74
C ILE A 171 12.85 -9.81 3.57
N GLU A 172 13.48 -8.99 2.75
CA GLU A 172 14.92 -9.08 2.46
C GLU A 172 15.79 -8.84 3.69
N ASN A 173 15.32 -8.01 4.63
CA ASN A 173 16.08 -7.62 5.82
C ASN A 173 15.58 -8.29 7.12
N GLY A 174 14.44 -8.98 7.09
CA GLY A 174 13.82 -9.58 8.25
C GLY A 174 14.44 -10.94 8.64
N ASN A 175 14.24 -11.30 9.91
CA ASN A 175 14.46 -12.67 10.38
C ASN A 175 13.40 -13.63 9.79
N ILE A 176 13.51 -14.92 10.09
CA ILE A 176 12.63 -15.96 9.51
C ILE A 176 11.14 -15.71 9.81
N ASP A 177 10.81 -15.24 10.99
CA ASP A 177 9.43 -14.93 11.36
C ASP A 177 8.88 -13.78 10.52
N ILE A 178 9.64 -12.70 10.37
CA ILE A 178 9.28 -11.52 9.56
C ILE A 178 9.19 -11.89 8.07
N LYS A 179 10.12 -12.72 7.56
CA LYS A 179 10.06 -13.22 6.18
C LYS A 179 8.75 -13.98 5.94
N SER A 180 8.39 -14.89 6.84
CA SER A 180 7.13 -15.62 6.77
C SER A 180 5.94 -14.69 6.80
N ASP A 181 5.86 -13.76 7.78
CA ASP A 181 4.77 -12.80 7.91
C ASP A 181 4.63 -11.91 6.65
N GLY A 182 5.75 -11.47 6.07
CA GLY A 182 5.78 -10.68 4.84
C GLY A 182 5.28 -11.46 3.62
N ILE A 183 5.69 -12.72 3.45
CA ILE A 183 5.23 -13.57 2.35
C ILE A 183 3.71 -13.79 2.44
N PHE A 184 3.18 -14.08 3.64
CA PHE A 184 1.74 -14.21 3.84
C PHE A 184 0.99 -12.89 3.64
N ALA A 185 1.55 -11.76 4.04
CA ALA A 185 0.97 -10.44 3.78
C ALA A 185 0.84 -10.18 2.27
N LEU A 186 1.89 -10.44 1.50
CA LEU A 186 1.86 -10.33 0.03
C LEU A 186 0.85 -11.31 -0.59
N LEU A 187 0.84 -12.58 -0.14
CA LEU A 187 -0.05 -13.61 -0.67
C LEU A 187 -1.51 -13.19 -0.51
N TYR A 188 -1.91 -12.81 0.69
CA TYR A 188 -3.31 -12.47 0.95
C TYR A 188 -3.71 -11.13 0.33
N MET A 189 -2.84 -10.11 0.35
CA MET A 189 -3.12 -8.85 -0.33
C MET A 189 -3.21 -9.05 -1.85
N GLY A 190 -2.25 -9.73 -2.47
CA GLY A 190 -2.23 -9.95 -3.93
C GLY A 190 -3.47 -10.69 -4.42
N THR A 191 -3.82 -11.79 -3.76
CA THR A 191 -4.96 -12.62 -4.16
C THR A 191 -6.31 -11.99 -3.85
N SER A 192 -6.46 -11.26 -2.73
CA SER A 192 -7.71 -10.59 -2.39
C SER A 192 -8.03 -9.39 -3.30
N HIS A 193 -7.01 -8.76 -3.88
CA HIS A 193 -7.15 -7.62 -4.79
C HIS A 193 -6.94 -8.00 -6.27
N ASN A 194 -6.76 -9.30 -6.58
CA ASN A 194 -6.46 -9.79 -7.93
C ASN A 194 -5.30 -9.00 -8.57
N ARG A 195 -4.21 -8.81 -7.83
CA ARG A 195 -3.10 -7.95 -8.22
C ARG A 195 -1.93 -8.76 -8.76
N TRP A 196 -1.89 -8.99 -10.06
CA TRP A 196 -0.90 -9.82 -10.76
C TRP A 196 0.56 -9.44 -10.50
N TYR A 197 0.84 -8.15 -10.31
CA TYR A 197 2.18 -7.71 -9.94
C TYR A 197 2.60 -8.31 -8.60
N VAL A 198 1.76 -8.19 -7.58
CA VAL A 198 2.00 -8.72 -6.23
C VAL A 198 2.04 -10.25 -6.25
N GLU A 199 1.13 -10.88 -6.98
CA GLU A 199 1.06 -12.35 -7.13
C GLU A 199 2.35 -12.93 -7.73
N ARG A 200 2.94 -12.25 -8.73
CA ARG A 200 4.22 -12.67 -9.31
C ARG A 200 5.38 -12.57 -8.32
N ILE A 201 5.39 -11.54 -7.48
CA ILE A 201 6.38 -11.42 -6.40
C ILE A 201 6.25 -12.59 -5.44
N VAL A 202 5.02 -12.88 -4.97
CA VAL A 202 4.74 -14.01 -4.07
C VAL A 202 5.18 -15.32 -4.69
N LEU A 203 4.86 -15.55 -5.96
CA LEU A 203 5.23 -16.79 -6.66
C LEU A 203 6.75 -17.01 -6.63
N ASN A 204 7.57 -15.95 -6.74
CA ASN A 204 9.02 -16.07 -6.64
C ASN A 204 9.48 -16.56 -5.26
N TYR A 205 8.81 -16.15 -4.18
CA TYR A 205 9.10 -16.63 -2.84
C TYR A 205 8.60 -18.06 -2.59
N LEU A 206 7.48 -18.46 -3.20
CA LEU A 206 6.88 -19.77 -3.01
C LEU A 206 7.47 -20.87 -3.89
N ARG A 207 8.38 -20.53 -4.82
CA ARG A 207 9.04 -21.53 -5.67
C ARG A 207 9.92 -22.46 -4.82
N LYS A 208 9.83 -23.75 -5.12
CA LYS A 208 10.58 -24.81 -4.43
C LYS A 208 12.08 -24.53 -4.30
N SER A 209 12.68 -23.92 -5.33
CA SER A 209 14.12 -23.59 -5.36
C SER A 209 14.53 -22.44 -4.45
N ASN A 210 13.57 -21.64 -3.97
CA ASN A 210 13.86 -20.36 -3.30
C ASN A 210 13.55 -20.35 -1.80
N ILE A 211 12.91 -21.42 -1.29
CA ILE A 211 12.54 -21.51 0.13
C ILE A 211 13.58 -22.33 0.87
N GLU A 212 14.23 -21.73 1.87
CA GLU A 212 15.09 -22.45 2.79
C GLU A 212 14.26 -23.28 3.79
N ASP A 213 14.77 -24.45 4.22
CA ASP A 213 14.04 -25.39 5.10
C ASP A 213 13.49 -24.77 6.38
N ARG A 214 14.22 -23.83 7.00
CA ARG A 214 13.77 -23.17 8.23
C ARG A 214 12.58 -22.25 7.98
N LEU A 215 12.61 -21.52 6.86
CA LEU A 215 11.51 -20.65 6.45
C LEU A 215 10.29 -21.50 6.08
N LEU A 216 10.48 -22.59 5.34
CA LEU A 216 9.40 -23.51 4.97
C LEU A 216 8.69 -24.05 6.23
N LYS A 217 9.45 -24.56 7.22
CA LYS A 217 8.88 -25.03 8.48
C LYS A 217 8.08 -23.96 9.20
N ARG A 218 8.56 -22.71 9.21
CA ARG A 218 7.85 -21.59 9.82
C ARG A 218 6.55 -21.28 9.06
N MET A 219 6.58 -21.30 7.75
CA MET A 219 5.39 -21.09 6.91
C MET A 219 4.36 -22.20 7.10
N ILE A 220 4.77 -23.47 7.18
CA ILE A 220 3.87 -24.59 7.46
C ILE A 220 3.12 -24.41 8.79
N MET A 221 3.77 -23.85 9.80
CA MET A 221 3.12 -23.55 11.08
C MET A 221 2.01 -22.49 10.92
N GLU A 222 2.27 -21.43 10.17
CA GLU A 222 1.26 -20.40 9.86
C GLU A 222 0.10 -20.96 9.02
N MET A 223 0.41 -21.78 8.03
CA MET A 223 -0.61 -22.44 7.19
C MET A 223 -1.58 -23.29 8.01
N ARG A 224 -1.11 -23.92 9.08
CA ARG A 224 -1.96 -24.74 9.97
C ARG A 224 -2.96 -23.92 10.78
N ILE A 225 -2.69 -22.62 10.97
CA ILE A 225 -3.59 -21.70 11.70
C ILE A 225 -4.83 -21.38 10.85
N ASP A 226 -4.65 -21.10 9.56
CA ASP A 226 -5.74 -20.83 8.63
C ASP A 226 -5.54 -21.49 7.26
N GLY A 227 -5.54 -22.81 7.26
CA GLY A 227 -5.31 -23.61 6.06
C GLY A 227 -6.32 -23.35 4.95
N LYS A 228 -7.57 -23.04 5.30
CA LYS A 228 -8.60 -22.73 4.28
C LYS A 228 -8.29 -21.44 3.54
N LYS A 229 -7.88 -20.39 4.24
CA LYS A 229 -7.51 -19.10 3.62
C LYS A 229 -6.29 -19.29 2.73
N PHE A 230 -5.30 -20.03 3.22
CA PHE A 230 -4.09 -20.34 2.46
C PHE A 230 -4.42 -21.11 1.17
N CYS A 231 -5.14 -22.23 1.25
CA CYS A 231 -5.50 -23.01 0.06
C CYS A 231 -6.25 -22.18 -0.99
N ARG A 232 -7.21 -21.35 -0.56
CA ARG A 232 -7.92 -20.44 -1.48
C ARG A 232 -6.97 -19.45 -2.17
N ALA A 233 -6.02 -18.91 -1.45
CA ALA A 233 -5.03 -17.99 -2.02
C ALA A 233 -4.11 -18.70 -3.02
N ILE A 234 -3.66 -19.93 -2.75
CA ILE A 234 -2.87 -20.73 -3.69
C ILE A 234 -3.68 -21.13 -4.92
N ASP A 235 -4.95 -21.52 -4.76
CA ASP A 235 -5.84 -21.82 -5.88
C ASP A 235 -6.03 -20.60 -6.76
N HIS A 236 -6.19 -19.41 -6.16
CA HIS A 236 -6.27 -18.16 -6.88
C HIS A 236 -4.99 -17.87 -7.68
N LEU A 237 -3.81 -17.99 -7.07
CA LEU A 237 -2.52 -17.83 -7.76
C LEU A 237 -2.40 -18.76 -8.98
N HIS A 238 -2.75 -20.03 -8.80
CA HIS A 238 -2.73 -21.03 -9.88
C HIS A 238 -3.61 -20.59 -11.07
N LEU A 239 -4.85 -20.17 -10.78
CA LEU A 239 -5.81 -19.76 -11.81
C LEU A 239 -5.44 -18.40 -12.45
N SER A 240 -5.05 -17.43 -11.63
CA SER A 240 -4.75 -16.05 -12.06
C SER A 240 -3.50 -15.98 -12.94
N LEU A 241 -2.44 -16.69 -12.57
CA LEU A 241 -1.16 -16.65 -13.27
C LEU A 241 -0.95 -17.80 -14.26
N GLY A 242 -1.87 -18.78 -14.33
CA GLY A 242 -1.74 -19.95 -15.18
C GLY A 242 -0.53 -20.84 -14.85
N VAL A 243 -0.08 -20.84 -13.59
CA VAL A 243 1.12 -21.53 -13.16
C VAL A 243 0.77 -22.92 -12.61
N SER A 244 1.48 -23.97 -13.07
CA SER A 244 1.32 -25.31 -12.49
C SER A 244 1.68 -25.34 -11.00
N ARG A 245 0.92 -26.10 -10.21
CA ARG A 245 1.21 -26.31 -8.79
C ARG A 245 2.55 -27.00 -8.55
N GLU A 246 3.11 -27.68 -9.55
CA GLU A 246 4.42 -28.33 -9.48
C GLU A 246 5.59 -27.35 -9.26
N PHE A 247 5.40 -26.05 -9.56
CA PHE A 247 6.38 -25.01 -9.28
C PHE A 247 6.42 -24.60 -7.81
N LEU A 248 5.38 -24.92 -7.04
CA LEU A 248 5.31 -24.65 -5.63
C LEU A 248 6.01 -25.78 -4.85
N ASN A 249 6.47 -25.46 -3.64
CA ASN A 249 6.96 -26.49 -2.76
C ASN A 249 5.81 -27.46 -2.42
N PRO A 250 5.98 -28.78 -2.56
CA PRO A 250 4.91 -29.75 -2.34
C PRO A 250 4.53 -29.93 -0.85
N GLU A 251 5.36 -29.48 0.09
CA GLU A 251 5.08 -29.51 1.53
C GLU A 251 4.28 -28.28 1.95
#